data_efc0143754cfff5045bd2bc4025131ed
#
_entry.id   efc0143754cfff5045bd2bc4025131ed
#
_cell.length_a   1.000
_cell.length_b   1.000
_cell.length_c   1.000
_cell.angle_alpha   90.00
_cell.angle_beta   90.00
_cell.angle_gamma   90.00
#
_symmetry.space_group_name_H-M   'P 1'
#
loop_
_entity.id
_entity.type
_entity.pdbx_description
1 polymer ?
#
loop_
_entity_poly.entity_id
_entity_poly.type
_entity_poly.pdbx_seq_one_letter_code
_entity_poly.pdbx_strand_id
1 'polypeptide(L)'
;ERLGVEVTVPLQQTCCGQPMANEGDQKHSIRTETQFCENFKDLNFDYIVGPAGSCVKHVKLHMDAIPQTETVTEIRHKTIELVEFLHDVLKIEEFPWADFQHTVAIHNSCSSIRGLHIASRFEWQEPYFNKTEDLLKKVSGVKVETIDRPQECCGFGGTFCVTDEAVS
;
A
#
# COMPACT_ATOMS: atom_id res chain seq x y z
N GLU A 1 -1.29 11.26 -14.77
CA GLU A 1 -1.39 12.13 -15.98
C GLU A 1 -0.83 11.42 -17.23
N ARG A 2 0.42 10.90 -17.24
CA ARG A 2 0.98 10.16 -18.41
C ARG A 2 0.21 8.91 -18.79
N LEU A 3 -0.53 8.34 -17.87
CA LEU A 3 -1.39 7.15 -18.05
C LEU A 3 -2.85 7.51 -18.32
N GLY A 4 -3.16 8.77 -18.63
CA GLY A 4 -4.54 9.21 -18.88
C GLY A 4 -5.42 9.31 -17.63
N VAL A 5 -4.81 9.33 -16.44
CA VAL A 5 -5.51 9.46 -15.16
C VAL A 5 -5.46 10.92 -14.70
N GLU A 6 -6.60 11.47 -14.31
CA GLU A 6 -6.66 12.73 -13.58
C GLU A 6 -6.28 12.48 -12.12
N VAL A 7 -5.37 13.31 -11.58
CA VAL A 7 -4.86 13.14 -10.22
C VAL A 7 -5.09 14.40 -9.41
N THR A 8 -5.82 14.26 -8.32
CA THR A 8 -6.00 15.30 -7.30
C THR A 8 -5.29 14.91 -6.03
N VAL A 9 -4.50 15.83 -5.46
CA VAL A 9 -3.78 15.63 -4.20
C VAL A 9 -4.34 16.56 -3.15
N PRO A 10 -5.10 16.07 -2.16
CA PRO A 10 -5.59 16.90 -1.06
C PRO A 10 -4.41 17.48 -0.26
N LEU A 11 -4.34 18.81 -0.13
CA LEU A 11 -3.20 19.49 0.50
C LEU A 11 -3.14 19.31 2.02
N GLN A 12 -4.24 18.88 2.66
CA GLN A 12 -4.35 18.69 4.10
C GLN A 12 -4.18 17.23 4.52
N GLN A 13 -3.52 16.44 3.69
CA GLN A 13 -3.27 15.02 4.02
C GLN A 13 -2.47 14.88 5.31
N THR A 14 -2.86 13.86 6.08
CA THR A 14 -2.23 13.49 7.35
C THR A 14 -1.86 12.01 7.35
N CYS A 15 -1.35 11.52 8.47
CA CYS A 15 -1.17 10.10 8.70
C CYS A 15 -2.51 9.34 8.61
N CYS A 16 -2.48 8.10 8.13
CA CYS A 16 -3.66 7.22 8.07
C CYS A 16 -4.15 6.72 9.45
N GLY A 17 -3.35 6.91 10.52
CA GLY A 17 -3.66 6.42 11.86
C GLY A 17 -2.99 5.09 12.24
N GLN A 18 -2.42 4.36 11.30
CA GLN A 18 -1.86 3.03 11.54
C GLN A 18 -0.83 2.94 12.69
N PRO A 19 0.14 3.86 12.86
CA PRO A 19 1.07 3.78 13.97
C PRO A 19 0.37 3.83 15.34
N MET A 20 -0.59 4.73 15.49
CA MET A 20 -1.36 4.88 16.73
C MET A 20 -2.24 3.65 17.00
N ALA A 21 -2.87 3.11 15.96
CA ALA A 21 -3.66 1.90 16.08
C ALA A 21 -2.80 0.69 16.51
N ASN A 22 -1.58 0.56 15.97
CA ASN A 22 -0.65 -0.50 16.35
C ASN A 22 -0.20 -0.42 17.81
N GLU A 23 -0.04 0.80 18.34
CA GLU A 23 0.33 1.04 19.74
C GLU A 23 -0.87 0.98 20.71
N GLY A 24 -2.08 0.79 20.19
CA GLY A 24 -3.30 0.83 21.01
C GLY A 24 -3.69 2.24 21.46
N ASP A 25 -3.11 3.29 20.88
CA ASP A 25 -3.47 4.68 21.14
C ASP A 25 -4.76 5.05 20.42
N GLN A 26 -5.86 4.58 20.97
CA GLN A 26 -7.18 4.76 20.37
C GLN A 26 -7.56 6.24 20.21
N LYS A 27 -7.18 7.09 21.15
CA LYS A 27 -7.51 8.53 21.11
C LYS A 27 -6.92 9.22 19.89
N HIS A 28 -5.64 9.00 19.61
CA HIS A 28 -4.97 9.61 18.47
C HIS A 28 -5.32 8.87 17.15
N SER A 29 -5.60 7.58 17.20
CA SER A 29 -6.14 6.82 16.06
C SER A 29 -7.47 7.42 15.57
N ILE A 30 -8.45 7.61 16.46
CA ILE A 30 -9.73 8.25 16.13
C ILE A 30 -9.51 9.62 15.45
N ARG A 31 -8.61 10.43 15.99
CA ARG A 31 -8.36 11.77 15.45
C ARG A 31 -7.79 11.69 14.03
N THR A 32 -6.79 10.85 13.79
CA THR A 32 -6.15 10.72 12.48
C THR A 32 -7.03 10.05 11.46
N GLU A 33 -7.79 9.02 11.82
CA GLU A 33 -8.74 8.35 10.95
C GLU A 33 -9.89 9.29 10.55
N THR A 34 -10.42 10.07 11.50
CA THR A 34 -11.42 11.11 11.21
C THR A 34 -10.86 12.14 10.22
N GLN A 35 -9.66 12.68 10.49
CA GLN A 35 -9.04 13.66 9.59
C GLN A 35 -8.78 13.08 8.20
N PHE A 36 -8.36 11.82 8.11
CA PHE A 36 -8.20 11.14 6.82
C PHE A 36 -9.52 11.15 6.03
N CYS A 37 -10.62 10.72 6.65
CA CYS A 37 -11.93 10.71 5.99
C CYS A 37 -12.43 12.11 5.61
N GLU A 38 -12.20 13.11 6.48
CA GLU A 38 -12.55 14.51 6.21
C GLU A 38 -11.85 15.06 4.96
N ASN A 39 -10.62 14.61 4.66
CA ASN A 39 -9.88 15.05 3.48
C ASN A 39 -10.47 14.55 2.16
N PHE A 40 -11.28 13.49 2.19
CA PHE A 40 -11.82 12.87 0.98
C PHE A 40 -13.34 12.94 0.84
N LYS A 41 -14.07 13.17 1.92
CA LYS A 41 -15.56 13.07 1.95
C LYS A 41 -16.30 13.94 0.91
N ASP A 42 -15.75 15.09 0.58
CA ASP A 42 -16.38 16.07 -0.33
C ASP A 42 -15.74 16.05 -1.73
N LEU A 43 -14.83 15.11 -1.99
CA LEU A 43 -14.18 14.98 -3.29
C LEU A 43 -14.91 13.94 -4.14
N ASN A 44 -14.97 14.22 -5.45
CA ASN A 44 -15.41 13.23 -6.42
C ASN A 44 -14.18 12.45 -6.92
N PHE A 45 -14.14 11.14 -6.68
CA PHE A 45 -13.03 10.27 -7.07
C PHE A 45 -13.52 8.84 -7.36
N ASP A 46 -12.84 8.19 -8.28
CA ASP A 46 -13.02 6.76 -8.53
C ASP A 46 -12.21 5.92 -7.54
N TYR A 47 -10.97 6.34 -7.27
CA TYR A 47 -10.04 5.65 -6.37
C TYR A 47 -9.25 6.62 -5.50
N ILE A 48 -8.90 6.19 -4.29
CA ILE A 48 -7.89 6.81 -3.42
C ILE A 48 -6.65 5.93 -3.50
N VAL A 49 -5.61 6.40 -4.20
CA VAL A 49 -4.41 5.61 -4.47
C VAL A 49 -3.31 5.97 -3.49
N GLY A 50 -2.84 4.99 -2.73
CA GLY A 50 -1.75 5.14 -1.77
C GLY A 50 -0.50 4.34 -2.18
N PRO A 51 0.72 4.94 -2.13
CA PRO A 51 1.95 4.23 -2.48
C PRO A 51 2.53 3.38 -1.33
N ALA A 52 1.92 3.41 -0.15
CA ALA A 52 2.40 2.72 1.04
C ALA A 52 1.44 1.61 1.45
N GLY A 53 1.84 0.35 1.24
CA GLY A 53 1.01 -0.82 1.53
C GLY A 53 0.51 -0.90 2.97
N SER A 54 1.29 -0.44 3.95
CA SER A 54 0.85 -0.41 5.36
C SER A 54 -0.28 0.58 5.60
N CYS A 55 -0.21 1.78 5.02
CA CYS A 55 -1.27 2.78 5.11
C CYS A 55 -2.55 2.30 4.42
N VAL A 56 -2.42 1.80 3.19
CA VAL A 56 -3.57 1.28 2.42
C VAL A 56 -4.22 0.10 3.15
N LYS A 57 -3.41 -0.84 3.66
CA LYS A 57 -3.91 -1.96 4.47
C LYS A 57 -4.69 -1.46 5.69
N HIS A 58 -4.17 -0.46 6.42
CA HIS A 58 -4.85 0.10 7.58
C HIS A 58 -6.21 0.68 7.20
N VAL A 59 -6.25 1.55 6.20
CA VAL A 59 -7.51 2.16 5.74
C VAL A 59 -8.52 1.11 5.30
N LYS A 60 -8.12 0.17 4.45
CA LYS A 60 -9.02 -0.87 3.92
C LYS A 60 -9.55 -1.81 5.01
N LEU A 61 -8.67 -2.28 5.90
CA LEU A 61 -8.95 -3.45 6.74
C LEU A 61 -9.04 -3.14 8.25
N HIS A 62 -8.45 -2.04 8.72
CA HIS A 62 -8.25 -1.80 10.15
C HIS A 62 -8.66 -0.40 10.64
N MET A 63 -9.28 0.42 9.78
CA MET A 63 -9.80 1.74 10.17
C MET A 63 -11.12 1.59 10.93
N ASP A 64 -11.04 1.08 12.15
CA ASP A 64 -12.22 0.69 12.95
C ASP A 64 -12.41 1.57 14.19
N ALA A 65 -11.52 2.54 14.44
CA ALA A 65 -11.61 3.42 15.61
C ALA A 65 -12.74 4.47 15.49
N ILE A 66 -13.22 4.71 14.26
CA ILE A 66 -14.28 5.69 13.96
C ILE A 66 -15.59 5.00 13.51
N PRO A 67 -16.75 5.68 13.64
CA PRO A 67 -18.02 5.15 13.16
C PRO A 67 -17.97 4.80 11.66
N GLN A 68 -18.43 3.62 11.31
CA GLN A 68 -18.45 3.10 9.93
C GLN A 68 -19.67 3.62 9.17
N THR A 69 -19.69 4.93 8.90
CA THR A 69 -20.71 5.57 8.08
C THR A 69 -20.62 5.13 6.62
N GLU A 70 -21.64 5.43 5.83
CA GLU A 70 -21.63 5.16 4.39
C GLU A 70 -20.41 5.80 3.70
N THR A 71 -20.11 7.06 4.03
CA THR A 71 -18.94 7.80 3.52
C THR A 71 -17.62 7.11 3.90
N VAL A 72 -17.45 6.70 5.17
CA VAL A 72 -16.25 6.00 5.63
C VAL A 72 -16.11 4.67 4.90
N THR A 73 -17.20 3.95 4.74
CA THR A 73 -17.22 2.67 4.03
C THR A 73 -16.84 2.85 2.56
N GLU A 74 -17.35 3.87 1.89
CA GLU A 74 -17.00 4.20 0.50
C GLU A 74 -15.50 4.53 0.36
N ILE A 75 -14.96 5.39 1.23
CA ILE A 75 -13.53 5.75 1.28
C ILE A 75 -12.67 4.49 1.42
N ARG A 76 -13.01 3.60 2.35
CA ARG A 76 -12.30 2.32 2.57
C ARG A 76 -12.34 1.44 1.33
N HIS A 77 -13.48 1.29 0.69
CA HIS A 77 -13.65 0.47 -0.52
C HIS A 77 -12.88 1.02 -1.72
N LYS A 78 -12.88 2.33 -1.91
CA LYS A 78 -12.19 3.00 -3.02
C LYS A 78 -10.68 3.18 -2.79
N THR A 79 -10.19 2.92 -1.58
CA THR A 79 -8.75 3.00 -1.29
C THR A 79 -8.03 1.78 -1.89
N ILE A 80 -6.95 2.02 -2.64
CA ILE A 80 -6.19 0.99 -3.34
C ILE A 80 -4.69 1.28 -3.27
N GLU A 81 -3.86 0.25 -3.28
CA GLU A 81 -2.42 0.41 -3.34
C GLU A 81 -1.97 0.71 -4.77
N LEU A 82 -0.89 1.49 -4.92
CA LEU A 82 -0.42 1.96 -6.22
C LEU A 82 -0.10 0.82 -7.20
N VAL A 83 0.60 -0.22 -6.75
CA VAL A 83 0.93 -1.38 -7.60
C VAL A 83 -0.35 -2.10 -8.04
N GLU A 84 -1.29 -2.31 -7.11
CA GLU A 84 -2.59 -2.91 -7.40
C GLU A 84 -3.37 -2.05 -8.42
N PHE A 85 -3.38 -0.73 -8.26
CA PHE A 85 -4.03 0.18 -9.18
C PHE A 85 -3.44 0.12 -10.60
N LEU A 86 -2.10 0.15 -10.71
CA LEU A 86 -1.42 0.09 -12.00
C LEU A 86 -1.60 -1.27 -12.69
N HIS A 87 -1.55 -2.36 -11.91
CA HIS A 87 -1.60 -3.72 -12.41
C HIS A 87 -3.03 -4.19 -12.73
N ASP A 88 -3.96 -4.05 -11.76
CA ASP A 88 -5.27 -4.67 -11.85
C ASP A 88 -6.32 -3.74 -12.48
N VAL A 89 -6.26 -2.42 -12.18
CA VAL A 89 -7.23 -1.45 -12.68
C VAL A 89 -6.80 -0.91 -14.04
N LEU A 90 -5.61 -0.31 -14.13
CA LEU A 90 -5.13 0.27 -15.39
C LEU A 90 -4.58 -0.79 -16.35
N LYS A 91 -4.20 -1.97 -15.85
CA LYS A 91 -3.65 -3.09 -16.65
C LYS A 91 -2.52 -2.61 -17.55
N ILE A 92 -1.57 -1.87 -16.98
CA ILE A 92 -0.47 -1.28 -17.72
C ILE A 92 0.29 -2.36 -18.46
N GLU A 93 0.49 -2.20 -19.77
CA GLU A 93 1.23 -3.12 -20.59
C GLU A 93 2.68 -2.68 -20.82
N GLU A 94 2.95 -1.37 -20.82
CA GLU A 94 4.29 -0.80 -21.01
C GLU A 94 4.44 0.56 -20.34
N PHE A 95 5.68 0.97 -20.12
CA PHE A 95 6.06 2.32 -19.69
C PHE A 95 7.00 2.96 -20.73
N PRO A 96 6.48 3.48 -21.87
CA PRO A 96 7.30 3.91 -23.00
C PRO A 96 8.28 5.04 -22.68
N TRP A 97 8.04 5.77 -21.59
CA TRP A 97 8.88 6.89 -21.13
C TRP A 97 9.88 6.48 -20.05
N ALA A 98 9.85 5.23 -19.60
CA ALA A 98 10.69 4.77 -18.49
C ALA A 98 11.83 3.89 -19.02
N ASP A 99 13.05 4.27 -18.69
CA ASP A 99 14.25 3.49 -18.94
C ASP A 99 15.09 3.47 -17.65
N PHE A 100 15.43 2.26 -17.18
CA PHE A 100 16.17 2.09 -15.94
C PHE A 100 17.12 0.89 -16.08
N GLN A 101 18.34 1.13 -16.52
CA GLN A 101 19.35 0.12 -16.85
C GLN A 101 20.03 -0.45 -15.60
N HIS A 102 19.25 -1.07 -14.71
CA HIS A 102 19.74 -1.60 -13.45
C HIS A 102 19.15 -2.97 -13.11
N THR A 103 19.90 -3.72 -12.33
CA THR A 103 19.42 -4.93 -11.68
C THR A 103 18.78 -4.55 -10.35
N VAL A 104 17.59 -5.04 -10.11
CA VAL A 104 16.80 -4.78 -8.88
C VAL A 104 16.39 -6.09 -8.22
N ALA A 105 16.30 -6.09 -6.90
CA ALA A 105 15.67 -7.14 -6.13
C ALA A 105 14.44 -6.58 -5.41
N ILE A 106 13.41 -7.42 -5.24
CA ILE A 106 12.15 -7.00 -4.64
C ILE A 106 12.00 -7.66 -3.27
N HIS A 107 11.87 -6.84 -2.23
CA HIS A 107 11.39 -7.29 -0.92
C HIS A 107 9.97 -6.80 -0.72
N ASN A 108 9.00 -7.68 -0.79
CA ASN A 108 7.60 -7.36 -0.56
C ASN A 108 7.32 -7.20 0.94
N SER A 109 6.72 -6.09 1.33
CA SER A 109 6.37 -5.85 2.73
C SER A 109 5.30 -6.83 3.22
N CYS A 110 5.30 -7.13 4.52
CA CYS A 110 4.26 -7.98 5.14
C CYS A 110 2.84 -7.43 4.88
N SER A 111 2.67 -6.11 4.90
CA SER A 111 1.38 -5.48 4.61
C SER A 111 0.92 -5.70 3.17
N SER A 112 1.85 -5.61 2.22
CA SER A 112 1.57 -5.83 0.80
C SER A 112 1.21 -7.29 0.51
N ILE A 113 1.96 -8.24 1.08
CA ILE A 113 1.70 -9.67 0.86
C ILE A 113 0.45 -10.13 1.62
N ARG A 114 0.46 -10.00 2.96
CA ARG A 114 -0.57 -10.63 3.81
C ARG A 114 -1.87 -9.83 3.89
N GLY A 115 -1.79 -8.51 3.74
CA GLY A 115 -2.97 -7.64 3.80
C GLY A 115 -3.59 -7.34 2.45
N LEU A 116 -2.77 -7.03 1.45
CA LEU A 116 -3.25 -6.54 0.14
C LEU A 116 -3.11 -7.55 -0.99
N HIS A 117 -2.43 -8.67 -0.76
CA HIS A 117 -2.22 -9.73 -1.76
C HIS A 117 -1.60 -9.20 -3.08
N ILE A 118 -0.54 -8.39 -2.92
CA ILE A 118 0.24 -7.87 -4.06
C ILE A 118 1.14 -8.95 -4.66
N ALA A 119 1.55 -9.92 -3.84
CA ALA A 119 2.32 -11.08 -4.27
C ALA A 119 1.83 -12.34 -3.54
N SER A 120 2.19 -13.51 -4.07
CA SER A 120 1.87 -14.81 -3.49
C SER A 120 2.37 -14.97 -2.06
N ARG A 121 1.58 -15.62 -1.23
CA ARG A 121 1.88 -15.93 0.17
C ARG A 121 2.48 -17.32 0.27
N PHE A 122 3.68 -17.41 0.79
CA PHE A 122 4.36 -18.70 0.95
C PHE A 122 3.62 -19.62 1.91
N GLU A 123 3.04 -19.06 2.95
CA GLU A 123 2.29 -19.80 3.96
C GLU A 123 1.07 -20.55 3.39
N TRP A 124 0.55 -20.09 2.27
CA TRP A 124 -0.66 -20.66 1.64
C TRP A 124 -0.34 -21.60 0.48
N GLN A 125 0.95 -21.76 0.13
CA GLN A 125 1.39 -22.62 -0.98
C GLN A 125 0.64 -22.34 -2.29
N GLU A 126 0.24 -21.09 -2.49
CA GLU A 126 -0.44 -20.64 -3.71
C GLU A 126 0.56 -20.53 -4.89
N PRO A 127 0.09 -20.60 -6.14
CA PRO A 127 0.94 -20.38 -7.30
C PRO A 127 1.66 -19.03 -7.21
N TYR A 128 2.94 -19.00 -7.61
CA TYR A 128 3.72 -17.79 -7.58
C TYR A 128 3.12 -16.70 -8.47
N PHE A 129 2.97 -15.52 -7.93
CA PHE A 129 2.75 -14.27 -8.66
C PHE A 129 3.34 -13.10 -7.87
N ASN A 130 3.68 -12.01 -8.57
CA ASN A 130 4.17 -10.78 -7.96
C ASN A 130 3.87 -9.59 -8.86
N LYS A 131 2.82 -8.82 -8.54
CA LYS A 131 2.37 -7.66 -9.33
C LYS A 131 3.45 -6.58 -9.48
N THR A 132 4.30 -6.40 -8.45
CA THR A 132 5.43 -5.47 -8.51
C THR A 132 6.46 -5.91 -9.55
N GLU A 133 6.78 -7.19 -9.57
CA GLU A 133 7.70 -7.77 -10.54
C GLU A 133 7.15 -7.66 -11.97
N ASP A 134 5.85 -7.96 -12.15
CA ASP A 134 5.18 -7.86 -13.44
C ASP A 134 5.21 -6.44 -14.02
N LEU A 135 5.04 -5.42 -13.17
CA LEU A 135 5.15 -4.02 -13.59
C LEU A 135 6.60 -3.62 -13.87
N LEU A 136 7.56 -4.03 -13.04
CA LEU A 136 8.98 -3.69 -13.24
C LEU A 136 9.54 -4.30 -14.54
N LYS A 137 9.13 -5.50 -14.91
CA LYS A 137 9.51 -6.14 -16.17
C LYS A 137 9.04 -5.37 -17.42
N LYS A 138 8.09 -4.45 -17.28
CA LYS A 138 7.59 -3.58 -18.35
C LYS A 138 8.37 -2.27 -18.48
N VAL A 139 9.36 -2.04 -17.61
CA VAL A 139 10.28 -0.89 -17.69
C VAL A 139 11.51 -1.29 -18.48
N SER A 140 11.87 -0.50 -19.48
CA SER A 140 13.05 -0.75 -20.31
C SER A 140 14.33 -0.83 -19.47
N GLY A 141 15.13 -1.88 -19.68
CA GLY A 141 16.44 -2.05 -19.06
C GLY A 141 16.44 -2.62 -17.63
N VAL A 142 15.30 -2.78 -17.00
CA VAL A 142 15.22 -3.40 -15.67
C VAL A 142 15.49 -4.91 -15.77
N LYS A 143 16.37 -5.40 -14.90
CA LYS A 143 16.55 -6.82 -14.63
C LYS A 143 16.11 -7.10 -13.21
N VAL A 144 15.17 -8.01 -13.04
CA VAL A 144 14.71 -8.43 -11.71
C VAL A 144 15.42 -9.71 -11.31
N GLU A 145 16.08 -9.69 -10.15
CA GLU A 145 16.71 -10.85 -9.55
C GLU A 145 15.97 -11.30 -8.30
N THR A 146 15.94 -12.60 -8.10
CA THR A 146 15.35 -13.22 -6.92
C THR A 146 16.34 -13.17 -5.76
N ILE A 147 15.89 -12.75 -4.58
CA ILE A 147 16.66 -12.84 -3.34
C ILE A 147 16.54 -14.24 -2.76
N ASP A 148 17.57 -14.69 -2.01
CA ASP A 148 17.64 -16.06 -1.49
C ASP A 148 16.46 -16.44 -0.59
N ARG A 149 15.97 -15.49 0.22
CA ARG A 149 14.87 -15.71 1.18
C ARG A 149 13.82 -14.59 1.06
N PRO A 150 13.03 -14.59 -0.03
CA PRO A 150 12.12 -13.49 -0.35
C PRO A 150 10.98 -13.30 0.67
N GLN A 151 10.68 -14.31 1.46
CA GLN A 151 9.63 -14.29 2.48
C GLN A 151 10.15 -13.98 3.89
N GLU A 152 11.46 -13.85 4.08
CA GLU A 152 12.04 -13.60 5.40
C GLU A 152 11.60 -12.23 5.91
N CYS A 153 11.23 -12.17 7.20
CA CYS A 153 10.89 -10.92 7.85
C CYS A 153 12.14 -10.03 7.94
N CYS A 154 11.99 -8.74 7.56
CA CYS A 154 13.08 -7.77 7.69
C CYS A 154 13.32 -7.30 9.14
N GLY A 155 12.48 -7.71 10.10
CA GLY A 155 12.56 -7.33 11.50
C GLY A 155 11.92 -5.97 11.84
N PHE A 156 11.69 -5.10 10.88
CA PHE A 156 11.27 -3.70 11.13
C PHE A 156 10.01 -3.58 12.02
N GLY A 157 8.93 -4.32 11.71
CA GLY A 157 7.71 -4.34 12.52
C GLY A 157 6.98 -2.99 12.69
N GLY A 158 7.35 -1.94 11.95
CA GLY A 158 6.76 -0.60 12.11
C GLY A 158 7.25 0.10 13.37
N THR A 159 6.33 0.51 14.26
CA THR A 159 6.66 1.14 15.56
C THR A 159 7.46 0.21 16.47
N PHE A 160 7.34 -1.10 16.30
CA PHE A 160 8.06 -2.12 17.06
C PHE A 160 9.58 -1.90 17.05
N CYS A 161 10.16 -1.44 15.94
CA CYS A 161 11.59 -1.14 15.87
C CYS A 161 12.04 0.00 16.78
N VAL A 162 11.11 0.79 17.31
CA VAL A 162 11.38 1.89 18.26
C VAL A 162 11.08 1.46 19.70
N THR A 163 10.02 0.68 19.91
CA THR A 163 9.59 0.24 21.25
C THR A 163 10.40 -0.96 21.75
N ASP A 164 10.83 -1.83 20.85
CA ASP A 164 11.50 -3.09 21.14
C ASP A 164 12.75 -3.30 20.26
N GLU A 165 13.61 -2.28 20.20
CA GLU A 165 14.81 -2.22 19.35
C GLU A 165 15.70 -3.47 19.44
N ALA A 166 15.81 -4.04 20.64
CA ALA A 166 16.68 -5.21 20.88
C ALA A 166 16.17 -6.51 20.22
N VAL A 167 14.91 -6.53 19.76
CA VAL A 167 14.26 -7.70 19.19
C VAL A 167 13.94 -7.49 17.70
N SER A 168 13.87 -6.25 17.26
CA SER A 168 13.57 -5.85 15.89
C SER A 168 14.66 -6.19 14.86
#